data_75db80d0c63c55336d935e1a1446b969
#
_entry.id   75db80d0c63c55336d935e1a1446b969
#
_cell.length_a   1.000
_cell.length_b   1.000
_cell.length_c   1.000
_cell.angle_alpha   90.00
_cell.angle_beta   90.00
_cell.angle_gamma   90.00
#
_symmetry.space_group_name_H-M   'P 1'
#
loop_
_entity.id
_entity.type
_entity.pdbx_description
1 polymer ?
#
loop_
_entity_poly.entity_id
_entity_poly.type
_entity_poly.pdbx_seq_one_letter_code
_entity_poly.pdbx_strand_id
1 'polypeptide(L)'
;MDNTQVDFEKDDYRYMKQAITQAKKAYKLNEVPIGCVIVYEGKVIGRGYNRRNTDKTSLGHAEITAIKKASRYMGDWRLEDCTLYVTLEPC
;
A
#
# COMPACT_ATOMS: atom_id res chain seq x y z
N MET A 1 21.25 -2.53 23.44
CA MET A 1 20.93 -1.69 22.38
C MET A 1 19.88 -2.30 21.50
N ASP A 2 19.08 -1.53 21.08
CA ASP A 2 17.93 -2.04 20.43
C ASP A 2 18.09 -1.93 18.92
N ASN A 3 18.53 -3.02 18.32
CA ASN A 3 18.65 -3.09 16.88
C ASN A 3 17.32 -3.07 16.19
N THR A 4 16.28 -3.38 16.94
CA THR A 4 14.94 -3.43 16.40
C THR A 4 14.54 -2.09 15.79
N GLN A 5 14.93 -1.00 16.45
CA GLN A 5 14.57 0.32 15.98
C GLN A 5 15.22 0.63 14.63
N VAL A 6 16.49 0.25 14.47
CA VAL A 6 17.21 0.46 13.22
C VAL A 6 16.60 -0.38 12.11
N ASP A 7 16.34 -1.66 12.40
CA ASP A 7 15.74 -2.56 11.43
C ASP A 7 14.34 -2.08 11.05
N PHE A 8 13.61 -1.57 12.03
CA PHE A 8 12.27 -1.09 11.83
C PHE A 8 12.27 0.09 10.84
N GLU A 9 13.21 1.01 10.99
CA GLU A 9 13.32 2.14 10.08
C GLU A 9 13.68 1.71 8.68
N LYS A 10 14.57 0.74 8.54
CA LYS A 10 14.93 0.20 7.22
C LYS A 10 13.73 -0.44 6.56
N ASP A 11 12.95 -1.18 7.33
CA ASP A 11 11.76 -1.84 6.81
C ASP A 11 10.72 -0.81 6.38
N ASP A 12 10.53 0.25 7.16
CA ASP A 12 9.60 1.30 6.80
C ASP A 12 9.98 1.95 5.47
N TYR A 13 11.26 2.22 5.30
CA TYR A 13 11.75 2.82 4.06
C TYR A 13 11.51 1.88 2.88
N ARG A 14 11.79 0.61 3.06
CA ARG A 14 11.61 -0.38 2.01
C ARG A 14 10.15 -0.49 1.59
N TYR A 15 9.24 -0.52 2.56
CA TYR A 15 7.81 -0.63 2.25
C TYR A 15 7.27 0.66 1.66
N MET A 16 7.78 1.79 2.10
CA MET A 16 7.37 3.06 1.49
C MET A 16 7.80 3.12 0.02
N LYS A 17 8.97 2.58 -0.31
CA LYS A 17 9.40 2.50 -1.70
C LYS A 17 8.44 1.64 -2.53
N GLN A 18 7.90 0.58 -1.94
CA GLN A 18 6.93 -0.25 -2.63
C GLN A 18 5.63 0.51 -2.85
N ALA A 19 5.22 1.32 -1.88
CA ALA A 19 4.03 2.17 -2.06
C ALA A 19 4.26 3.17 -3.20
N ILE A 20 5.46 3.73 -3.30
CA ILE A 20 5.81 4.63 -4.39
C ILE A 20 5.71 3.91 -5.73
N THR A 21 6.15 2.66 -5.80
CA THR A 21 6.04 1.87 -7.02
C THR A 21 4.58 1.73 -7.44
N GLN A 22 3.68 1.53 -6.49
CA GLN A 22 2.26 1.48 -6.78
C GLN A 22 1.75 2.82 -7.29
N ALA A 23 2.20 3.92 -6.67
CA ALA A 23 1.80 5.25 -7.10
C ALA A 23 2.22 5.51 -8.55
N LYS A 24 3.39 5.03 -8.93
CA LYS A 24 3.87 5.20 -10.30
C LYS A 24 3.00 4.44 -11.30
N LYS A 25 2.43 3.32 -10.89
CA LYS A 25 1.47 2.60 -11.75
C LYS A 25 0.23 3.44 -12.01
N ALA A 26 -0.27 4.11 -10.99
CA ALA A 26 -1.41 5.02 -11.16
C ALA A 26 -1.06 6.14 -12.13
N TYR A 27 0.12 6.72 -11.96
CA TYR A 27 0.56 7.82 -12.81
C TYR A 27 0.59 7.41 -14.28
N LYS A 28 1.04 6.19 -14.56
CA LYS A 28 1.07 5.69 -15.94
C LYS A 28 -0.31 5.56 -16.56
N LEU A 29 -1.34 5.45 -15.74
CA LEU A 29 -2.72 5.38 -16.19
C LEU A 29 -3.39 6.74 -16.21
N ASN A 30 -2.62 7.82 -16.03
CA ASN A 30 -3.15 9.18 -15.92
C ASN A 30 -4.07 9.35 -14.72
N GLU A 31 -3.84 8.58 -13.69
CA GLU A 31 -4.55 8.72 -12.43
C GLU A 31 -3.72 9.55 -11.46
N VAL A 32 -4.36 10.08 -10.43
CA VAL A 32 -3.63 10.70 -9.34
C VAL A 32 -2.68 9.66 -8.75
N PRO A 33 -1.38 9.97 -8.63
CA PRO A 33 -0.37 8.94 -8.28
C PRO A 33 -0.37 8.63 -6.79
N ILE A 34 -1.35 7.87 -6.37
CA ILE A 34 -1.47 7.38 -4.99
C ILE A 34 -1.23 5.89 -5.00
N GLY A 35 -0.36 5.43 -4.11
CA GLY A 35 -0.08 4.01 -3.98
C GLY A 35 -0.05 3.61 -2.52
N CYS A 36 -0.32 2.34 -2.26
CA CYS A 36 -0.29 1.87 -0.89
C CYS A 36 0.03 0.38 -0.82
N VAL A 37 0.65 -0.01 0.30
CA VAL A 37 0.88 -1.41 0.60
C VAL A 37 0.52 -1.66 2.06
N ILE A 38 0.08 -2.88 2.35
CA ILE A 38 -0.22 -3.32 3.69
C ILE A 38 0.74 -4.46 4.03
N VAL A 39 1.35 -4.37 5.20
CA VAL A 39 2.40 -5.29 5.63
C VAL A 39 1.95 -6.02 6.89
N TYR A 40 2.18 -7.31 6.93
CA TYR A 40 1.93 -8.15 8.09
C TYR A 40 3.13 -9.07 8.29
N GLU A 41 3.73 -9.00 9.46
CA GLU A 41 4.87 -9.84 9.83
C GLU A 41 5.97 -9.82 8.76
N GLY A 42 6.34 -8.62 8.33
CA GLY A 42 7.42 -8.44 7.39
C GLY A 42 7.09 -8.81 5.95
N LYS A 43 5.82 -9.02 5.66
CA LYS A 43 5.39 -9.44 4.33
C LYS A 43 4.31 -8.51 3.80
N VAL A 44 4.44 -8.11 2.55
CA VAL A 44 3.41 -7.30 1.89
C VAL A 44 2.25 -8.22 1.52
N ILE A 45 1.10 -7.97 2.11
CA ILE A 45 -0.09 -8.82 1.89
C ILE A 45 -1.18 -8.10 1.10
N GLY A 46 -1.01 -6.82 0.83
CA GLY A 46 -1.96 -6.08 0.00
C GLY A 46 -1.28 -4.91 -0.66
N ARG A 47 -1.61 -4.67 -1.92
CA ARG A 47 -1.11 -3.54 -2.69
C ARG A 47 -2.26 -2.89 -3.42
N GLY A 48 -2.19 -1.59 -3.60
CA GLY A 48 -3.19 -0.90 -4.37
C GLY A 48 -2.66 0.41 -4.89
N TYR A 49 -3.28 0.89 -5.95
CA TYR A 49 -3.00 2.20 -6.49
C TYR A 49 -4.28 2.79 -7.04
N ASN A 50 -4.30 4.10 -7.21
CA ASN A 50 -5.51 4.78 -7.61
C ASN A 50 -5.88 4.41 -9.05
N ARG A 51 -7.12 3.94 -9.21
CA ARG A 51 -7.67 3.58 -10.51
C ARG A 51 -9.08 4.17 -10.71
N ARG A 52 -9.36 5.24 -10.01
CA ARG A 52 -10.72 5.78 -9.96
C ARG A 52 -11.29 6.06 -11.36
N ASN A 53 -10.52 6.74 -12.20
CA ASN A 53 -10.98 7.05 -13.56
C ASN A 53 -10.91 5.84 -14.47
N THR A 54 -9.85 5.04 -14.31
CA THR A 54 -9.65 3.84 -15.12
C THR A 54 -10.79 2.85 -14.92
N ASP A 55 -11.17 2.62 -13.67
CA ASP A 55 -12.23 1.66 -13.33
C ASP A 55 -13.62 2.29 -13.41
N LYS A 56 -13.67 3.61 -13.61
CA LYS A 56 -14.94 4.36 -13.71
C LYS A 56 -15.81 4.12 -12.48
N THR A 57 -15.18 4.17 -11.31
CA THR A 57 -15.87 3.95 -10.05
C THR A 57 -15.28 4.86 -8.99
N SER A 58 -16.12 5.28 -8.06
CA SER A 58 -15.66 6.07 -6.93
C SER A 58 -14.89 5.21 -5.91
N LEU A 59 -14.88 3.90 -6.10
CA LEU A 59 -14.23 2.97 -5.18
C LEU A 59 -12.84 2.54 -5.64
N GLY A 60 -12.29 3.18 -6.65
CA GLY A 60 -10.97 2.83 -7.17
C GLY A 60 -9.82 3.40 -6.38
N HIS A 61 -9.98 3.62 -5.09
CA HIS A 61 -8.93 4.15 -4.22
C HIS A 61 -7.90 3.10 -3.88
N ALA A 62 -6.65 3.53 -3.78
CA ALA A 62 -5.53 2.64 -3.49
C ALA A 62 -5.74 1.84 -2.22
N GLU A 63 -6.19 2.52 -1.16
CA GLU A 63 -6.36 1.90 0.14
C GLU A 63 -7.40 0.79 0.11
N ILE A 64 -8.52 1.02 -0.57
CA ILE A 64 -9.59 0.04 -0.65
C ILE A 64 -9.10 -1.23 -1.32
N THR A 65 -8.38 -1.08 -2.43
CA THR A 65 -7.83 -2.23 -3.13
C THR A 65 -6.87 -3.02 -2.25
N ALA A 66 -5.96 -2.31 -1.58
CA ALA A 66 -4.98 -2.95 -0.72
C ALA A 66 -5.66 -3.65 0.45
N ILE A 67 -6.66 -3.02 1.05
CA ILE A 67 -7.39 -3.59 2.18
C ILE A 67 -8.12 -4.86 1.77
N LYS A 68 -8.76 -4.86 0.61
CA LYS A 68 -9.45 -6.05 0.12
C LYS A 68 -8.49 -7.22 -0.05
N LYS A 69 -7.32 -6.95 -0.63
CA LYS A 69 -6.32 -8.00 -0.83
C LYS A 69 -5.77 -8.51 0.49
N ALA A 70 -5.49 -7.59 1.42
CA ALA A 70 -4.96 -7.96 2.72
C ALA A 70 -5.99 -8.76 3.51
N SER A 71 -7.26 -8.36 3.46
CA SER A 71 -8.32 -9.08 4.15
C SER A 71 -8.46 -10.50 3.61
N ARG A 72 -8.33 -10.64 2.30
CA ARG A 72 -8.39 -11.96 1.68
C ARG A 72 -7.23 -12.83 2.15
N TYR A 73 -6.04 -12.25 2.23
CA TYR A 73 -4.87 -12.97 2.72
C TYR A 73 -5.06 -13.43 4.17
N MET A 74 -5.55 -12.52 5.01
CA MET A 74 -5.75 -12.81 6.44
C MET A 74 -6.92 -13.75 6.69
N GLY A 75 -7.85 -13.85 5.73
CA GLY A 75 -9.06 -14.62 5.94
C GLY A 75 -10.03 -13.94 6.89
N ASP A 76 -9.87 -12.62 7.08
CA ASP A 76 -10.66 -11.86 8.05
C ASP A 76 -10.62 -10.40 7.62
N TRP A 77 -11.71 -9.68 7.89
CA TRP A 77 -11.77 -8.26 7.61
C TRP A 77 -10.92 -7.45 8.60
N ARG A 78 -10.61 -8.03 9.74
CA ARG A 78 -9.79 -7.35 10.74
C ARG A 78 -8.33 -7.50 10.38
N LEU A 79 -7.64 -6.37 10.26
CA LEU A 79 -6.24 -6.35 9.86
C LEU A 79 -5.35 -6.03 11.06
N GLU A 80 -5.51 -6.82 12.12
CA GLU A 80 -4.72 -6.63 13.33
C GLU A 80 -3.25 -6.84 13.05
N ASP A 81 -2.43 -6.01 13.67
CA ASP A 81 -0.96 -6.08 13.56
C ASP A 81 -0.47 -5.81 12.13
N CYS A 82 -1.30 -5.23 11.29
CA CYS A 82 -0.90 -4.82 9.96
C CYS A 82 -0.48 -3.36 9.96
N THR A 83 0.44 -3.01 9.06
CA THR A 83 0.88 -1.62 8.89
C THR A 83 0.54 -1.18 7.47
N LEU A 84 -0.05 -0.01 7.36
CA LEU A 84 -0.44 0.56 6.08
C LEU A 84 0.54 1.68 5.69
N TYR A 85 1.12 1.55 4.51
CA TYR A 85 2.00 2.58 3.95
C TYR A 85 1.30 3.19 2.75
N VAL A 86 1.11 4.49 2.78
CA VAL A 86 0.44 5.22 1.71
C VAL A 86 1.33 6.38 1.27
N THR A 87 1.41 6.59 -0.02
CA THR A 87 2.16 7.72 -0.54
C THR A 87 1.44 8.37 -1.71
N LEU A 88 1.64 9.66 -1.84
CA LEU A 88 1.21 10.47 -2.99
C LEU A 88 2.47 10.95 -3.69
N GLU A 89 2.70 10.45 -4.88
CA GLU A 89 3.90 10.78 -5.61
C GLU A 89 3.68 12.06 -6.40
N PRO A 90 4.52 13.07 -6.26
CA PRO A 90 4.35 14.30 -7.06
C PRO A 90 4.57 14.00 -8.54
N CYS A 91 3.83 14.69 -9.36
CA CYS A 91 3.96 14.57 -10.81
C CYS A 91 5.19 15.27 -11.34
#